data_22e38a92e3f198752b69c40edb792f6a
#
_entry.id   22e38a92e3f198752b69c40edb792f6a
#
_cell.length_a   1.000
_cell.length_b   1.000
_cell.length_c   1.000
_cell.angle_alpha   90.00
_cell.angle_beta   90.00
_cell.angle_gamma   90.00
#
_symmetry.space_group_name_H-M   'P 1'
#
loop_
_entity.id
_entity.type
_entity.pdbx_description
1 polymer ?
#
loop_
_entity_poly.entity_id
_entity_poly.type
_entity_poly.pdbx_seq_one_letter_code
_entity_poly.pdbx_strand_id
1 'polypeptide(L)'
;MAKRKGYTPKKTVETEQIVDVKQEVKIDPIKKKNYLPYILVFAFGFLLYANTISFEYALDDKLYITANEFTTKGFDGIKEIWTNDLMVGFFGSKKNLVEGGRYRPLALTTHAIEWQFFKKTPGLSHFINVVLYGLIGVFLLSVLRRIFGWKDKKWWWGLSFLTVLIYLAHPLHTEVTANIKSRDEIMSLLFALLAFRSVLIYLESKSNKELLLSGAWFILSLFSKESSVTFLGVIPLTLIFFPKGNLKESLTAMAPLAVFTLVYLGIRLMVFADQGASLDVAAELMNKPYLQASDSERMASIFLTKESFMIFLN
;
A
#
# COMPACT_ATOMS: atom_id res chain seq x y z
N MET A 1 -87.57 3.42 47.27
CA MET A 1 -86.74 2.39 47.93
C MET A 1 -85.66 1.95 46.91
N ALA A 2 -84.46 2.41 47.05
CA ALA A 2 -83.33 1.98 46.19
C ALA A 2 -82.15 1.76 47.10
N LYS A 3 -81.66 0.51 47.17
CA LYS A 3 -80.57 0.07 47.98
C LYS A 3 -79.22 0.57 47.37
N ARG A 4 -78.41 1.34 48.13
CA ARG A 4 -77.04 1.67 47.86
C ARG A 4 -76.18 0.42 48.05
N LYS A 5 -75.42 -0.02 47.01
CA LYS A 5 -74.37 -1.01 47.12
C LYS A 5 -73.08 -0.31 47.57
N GLY A 6 -72.47 -0.83 48.61
CA GLY A 6 -71.18 -0.32 49.14
C GLY A 6 -70.05 -0.66 48.24
N TYR A 7 -69.17 0.32 48.12
CA TYR A 7 -67.88 0.21 47.45
C TYR A 7 -66.77 -0.20 48.48
N THR A 8 -66.11 -1.36 48.27
CA THR A 8 -64.95 -1.80 49.03
C THR A 8 -63.68 -1.54 48.22
N PRO A 9 -62.70 -0.80 48.71
CA PRO A 9 -61.46 -0.63 47.99
C PRO A 9 -60.55 -1.88 48.17
N LYS A 10 -60.15 -2.46 47.03
CA LYS A 10 -59.11 -3.49 46.99
C LYS A 10 -57.74 -2.81 47.17
N LYS A 11 -57.09 -3.09 48.29
CA LYS A 11 -55.64 -2.93 48.43
C LYS A 11 -54.94 -4.05 47.69
N THR A 12 -54.21 -3.72 46.67
CA THR A 12 -53.16 -4.59 46.12
C THR A 12 -51.86 -3.81 46.18
N VAL A 13 -51.06 -4.12 47.19
CA VAL A 13 -49.67 -3.69 47.24
C VAL A 13 -48.91 -4.79 46.50
N GLU A 14 -48.54 -4.51 45.25
CA GLU A 14 -47.55 -5.31 44.55
C GLU A 14 -46.18 -4.95 45.11
N THR A 15 -45.58 -5.87 45.83
CA THR A 15 -44.19 -5.83 46.25
C THR A 15 -43.34 -6.05 45.02
N GLU A 16 -42.74 -5.00 44.49
CA GLU A 16 -41.69 -5.10 43.47
C GLU A 16 -40.55 -5.94 44.06
N GLN A 17 -40.40 -7.15 43.55
CA GLN A 17 -39.18 -7.94 43.77
C GLN A 17 -38.02 -7.25 43.08
N ILE A 18 -37.15 -6.61 43.82
CA ILE A 18 -35.83 -6.17 43.35
C ILE A 18 -35.09 -7.46 43.03
N VAL A 19 -35.07 -7.84 41.78
CA VAL A 19 -34.17 -8.90 41.27
C VAL A 19 -32.78 -8.28 41.24
N ASP A 20 -32.01 -8.60 42.24
CA ASP A 20 -30.57 -8.26 42.29
C ASP A 20 -29.84 -9.12 41.23
N VAL A 21 -29.83 -8.63 40.01
CA VAL A 21 -29.07 -9.23 38.91
C VAL A 21 -27.60 -8.84 39.10
N LYS A 22 -26.91 -9.53 40.00
CA LYS A 22 -25.46 -9.64 39.93
C LYS A 22 -25.11 -10.40 38.64
N GLN A 23 -25.09 -9.70 37.52
CA GLN A 23 -24.37 -10.20 36.34
C GLN A 23 -22.88 -10.29 36.73
N GLU A 24 -22.42 -11.46 37.08
CA GLU A 24 -20.99 -11.77 37.05
C GLU A 24 -20.49 -11.45 35.63
N VAL A 25 -19.80 -10.34 35.51
CA VAL A 25 -19.03 -10.01 34.30
C VAL A 25 -17.97 -11.12 34.17
N LYS A 26 -18.29 -12.17 33.44
CA LYS A 26 -17.31 -13.15 33.00
C LYS A 26 -16.32 -12.40 32.16
N ILE A 27 -15.21 -12.00 32.80
CA ILE A 27 -14.02 -11.51 32.07
C ILE A 27 -13.54 -12.70 31.24
N ASP A 28 -13.88 -12.71 29.96
CA ASP A 28 -13.36 -13.70 29.03
C ASP A 28 -11.82 -13.67 29.14
N PRO A 29 -11.17 -14.82 29.35
CA PRO A 29 -9.71 -14.87 29.47
C PRO A 29 -9.12 -14.24 28.23
N ILE A 30 -8.16 -13.32 28.41
CA ILE A 30 -7.44 -12.62 27.37
C ILE A 30 -7.05 -13.64 26.30
N LYS A 31 -7.76 -13.67 25.18
CA LYS A 31 -7.48 -14.60 24.07
C LYS A 31 -6.04 -14.39 23.65
N LYS A 32 -5.16 -15.35 23.95
CA LYS A 32 -3.76 -15.32 23.54
C LYS A 32 -3.72 -15.01 22.04
N LYS A 33 -3.06 -13.91 21.69
CA LYS A 33 -2.90 -13.52 20.28
C LYS A 33 -2.17 -14.63 19.55
N ASN A 34 -2.83 -15.29 18.62
CA ASN A 34 -2.19 -16.32 17.80
C ASN A 34 -1.38 -15.67 16.66
N TYR A 35 -0.07 -15.64 16.83
CA TYR A 35 0.85 -15.09 15.83
C TYR A 35 1.24 -16.08 14.75
N LEU A 36 0.97 -17.38 14.94
CA LEU A 36 1.38 -18.45 14.04
C LEU A 36 0.99 -18.21 12.57
N PRO A 37 -0.24 -17.76 12.23
CA PRO A 37 -0.60 -17.49 10.84
C PRO A 37 0.25 -16.40 10.19
N TYR A 38 0.66 -15.38 10.95
CA TYR A 38 1.51 -14.30 10.46
C TYR A 38 2.94 -14.79 10.19
N ILE A 39 3.47 -15.62 11.09
CA ILE A 39 4.78 -16.24 10.94
C ILE A 39 4.79 -17.15 9.70
N LEU A 40 3.76 -17.96 9.52
CA LEU A 40 3.67 -18.87 8.36
C LEU A 40 3.54 -18.13 7.04
N VAL A 41 2.75 -17.07 7.00
CA VAL A 41 2.62 -16.22 5.80
C VAL A 41 3.94 -15.53 5.48
N PHE A 42 4.63 -14.97 6.49
CA PHE A 42 5.95 -14.40 6.30
C PHE A 42 6.95 -15.42 5.76
N ALA A 43 7.05 -16.58 6.43
CA ALA A 43 7.96 -17.65 6.02
C ALA A 43 7.64 -18.16 4.61
N PHE A 44 6.37 -18.31 4.26
CA PHE A 44 5.96 -18.71 2.92
C PHE A 44 6.41 -17.68 1.86
N GLY A 45 6.10 -16.38 2.05
CA GLY A 45 6.53 -15.32 1.13
C GLY A 45 8.05 -15.21 1.01
N PHE A 46 8.77 -15.37 2.13
CA PHE A 46 10.23 -15.39 2.15
C PHE A 46 10.81 -16.59 1.36
N LEU A 47 10.33 -17.80 1.64
CA LEU A 47 10.86 -19.04 1.05
C LEU A 47 10.60 -19.12 -0.45
N LEU A 48 9.48 -18.58 -0.95
CA LEU A 48 9.18 -18.53 -2.38
C LEU A 48 10.26 -17.86 -3.22
N TYR A 49 10.92 -16.83 -2.65
CA TYR A 49 11.90 -16.02 -3.36
C TYR A 49 13.30 -16.02 -2.73
N ALA A 50 13.55 -16.88 -1.73
CA ALA A 50 14.86 -16.97 -1.07
C ALA A 50 16.00 -17.32 -2.03
N ASN A 51 15.72 -18.01 -3.13
CA ASN A 51 16.69 -18.33 -4.19
C ASN A 51 17.25 -17.08 -4.89
N THR A 52 16.48 -15.96 -4.92
CA THR A 52 16.94 -14.71 -5.55
C THR A 52 18.11 -14.07 -4.81
N ILE A 53 18.34 -14.41 -3.54
CA ILE A 53 19.44 -13.88 -2.72
C ILE A 53 20.82 -14.16 -3.36
N SER A 54 20.93 -15.22 -4.17
CA SER A 54 22.15 -15.55 -4.90
C SER A 54 22.26 -14.90 -6.29
N PHE A 55 21.28 -14.07 -6.67
CA PHE A 55 21.26 -13.44 -8.00
C PHE A 55 22.14 -12.18 -8.02
N GLU A 56 22.61 -11.86 -9.22
CA GLU A 56 23.36 -10.64 -9.51
C GLU A 56 22.44 -9.48 -9.88
N TYR A 57 23.00 -8.27 -9.98
CA TYR A 57 22.28 -7.12 -10.54
C TYR A 57 21.87 -7.37 -11.97
N ALA A 58 20.64 -7.02 -12.33
CA ALA A 58 20.09 -7.22 -13.66
C ALA A 58 19.35 -5.98 -14.17
N LEU A 59 19.23 -5.86 -15.50
CA LEU A 59 18.38 -4.88 -16.18
C LEU A 59 18.49 -3.45 -15.60
N ASP A 60 17.38 -2.94 -15.08
CA ASP A 60 17.23 -1.57 -14.57
C ASP A 60 18.00 -1.30 -13.27
N ASP A 61 18.55 -2.33 -12.61
CA ASP A 61 19.36 -2.15 -11.39
C ASP A 61 20.56 -1.25 -11.66
N LYS A 62 21.08 -1.26 -12.91
CA LYS A 62 22.13 -0.35 -13.32
C LYS A 62 21.71 1.11 -13.25
N LEU A 63 20.49 1.43 -13.72
CA LEU A 63 19.95 2.79 -13.73
C LEU A 63 19.70 3.34 -12.31
N TYR A 64 19.27 2.47 -11.42
CA TYR A 64 18.84 2.84 -10.06
C TYR A 64 20.00 2.80 -9.05
N ILE A 65 20.96 1.86 -9.24
CA ILE A 65 21.92 1.52 -8.19
C ILE A 65 23.35 1.69 -8.68
N THR A 66 23.81 0.78 -9.58
CA THR A 66 25.25 0.61 -9.81
C THR A 66 25.89 1.70 -10.67
N ALA A 67 25.12 2.38 -11.52
CA ALA A 67 25.57 3.50 -12.34
C ALA A 67 24.81 4.80 -12.04
N ASN A 68 24.00 4.85 -10.99
CA ASN A 68 23.36 6.06 -10.51
C ASN A 68 24.30 6.79 -9.54
N GLU A 69 24.75 7.98 -9.93
CA GLU A 69 25.71 8.77 -9.16
C GLU A 69 25.19 9.12 -7.77
N PHE A 70 23.90 9.42 -7.63
CA PHE A 70 23.31 9.75 -6.34
C PHE A 70 23.32 8.55 -5.39
N THR A 71 22.99 7.36 -5.89
CA THR A 71 22.99 6.12 -5.08
C THR A 71 24.42 5.74 -4.69
N THR A 72 25.37 5.85 -5.62
CA THR A 72 26.77 5.44 -5.38
C THR A 72 27.56 6.40 -4.49
N LYS A 73 27.08 7.62 -4.28
CA LYS A 73 27.60 8.56 -3.26
C LYS A 73 27.22 8.17 -1.83
N GLY A 74 26.28 7.23 -1.64
CA GLY A 74 25.81 6.84 -0.31
C GLY A 74 25.08 7.99 0.39
N PHE A 75 25.43 8.29 1.64
CA PHE A 75 24.78 9.35 2.41
C PHE A 75 24.91 10.73 1.77
N ASP A 76 26.04 11.02 1.12
CA ASP A 76 26.27 12.31 0.46
C ASP A 76 25.32 12.54 -0.72
N GLY A 77 24.79 11.48 -1.32
CA GLY A 77 23.84 11.56 -2.43
C GLY A 77 22.36 11.68 -2.01
N ILE A 78 22.05 11.60 -0.70
CA ILE A 78 20.63 11.62 -0.25
C ILE A 78 19.96 12.95 -0.58
N LYS A 79 20.66 14.07 -0.42
CA LYS A 79 20.12 15.37 -0.76
C LYS A 79 19.71 15.44 -2.23
N GLU A 80 20.56 15.00 -3.12
CA GLU A 80 20.31 14.97 -4.56
C GLU A 80 19.14 14.05 -4.92
N ILE A 81 19.04 12.89 -4.25
CA ILE A 81 17.91 11.95 -4.39
C ILE A 81 16.57 12.61 -4.09
N TRP A 82 16.50 13.47 -3.05
CA TRP A 82 15.26 14.14 -2.64
C TRP A 82 14.93 15.41 -3.42
N THR A 83 15.90 15.97 -4.14
CA THR A 83 15.74 17.24 -4.86
C THR A 83 15.74 17.11 -6.38
N ASN A 84 15.94 15.92 -6.91
CA ASN A 84 16.00 15.69 -8.34
C ASN A 84 15.14 14.51 -8.80
N ASP A 85 14.92 14.44 -10.12
CA ASP A 85 14.42 13.24 -10.79
C ASP A 85 15.46 12.11 -10.67
N LEU A 86 14.97 10.90 -10.50
CA LEU A 86 15.80 9.69 -10.38
C LEU A 86 16.77 9.52 -11.56
N MET A 87 16.32 9.86 -12.78
CA MET A 87 17.12 9.67 -13.99
C MET A 87 18.32 10.62 -14.09
N VAL A 88 18.28 11.75 -13.37
CA VAL A 88 19.41 12.71 -13.34
C VAL A 88 20.68 12.06 -12.79
N GLY A 89 20.54 11.22 -11.77
CA GLY A 89 21.70 10.51 -11.19
C GLY A 89 22.35 9.52 -12.13
N PHE A 90 21.65 9.04 -13.15
CA PHE A 90 22.21 8.15 -14.17
C PHE A 90 22.73 8.89 -15.39
N PHE A 91 21.97 9.86 -15.92
CA PHE A 91 22.32 10.56 -17.16
C PHE A 91 23.21 11.80 -16.95
N GLY A 92 23.43 12.23 -15.71
CA GLY A 92 24.19 13.44 -15.36
C GLY A 92 23.49 14.74 -15.76
N SER A 93 22.32 14.66 -16.40
CA SER A 93 21.52 15.82 -16.85
C SER A 93 20.04 15.48 -16.82
N LYS A 94 19.20 16.52 -16.71
CA LYS A 94 17.74 16.37 -16.78
C LYS A 94 17.36 15.94 -18.20
N LYS A 95 16.89 14.69 -18.35
CA LYS A 95 16.34 14.16 -19.60
C LYS A 95 14.89 13.76 -19.38
N ASN A 96 13.98 14.36 -20.12
CA ASN A 96 12.56 14.01 -20.10
C ASN A 96 12.29 12.73 -20.90
N LEU A 97 12.82 11.58 -20.43
CA LEU A 97 12.59 10.28 -21.07
C LEU A 97 11.20 9.72 -20.81
N VAL A 98 10.53 10.17 -19.76
CA VAL A 98 9.17 9.77 -19.39
C VAL A 98 8.38 11.00 -19.02
N GLU A 99 7.19 11.15 -19.61
CA GLU A 99 6.29 12.26 -19.30
C GLU A 99 5.97 12.27 -17.79
N GLY A 100 6.17 13.42 -17.14
CA GLY A 100 5.92 13.61 -15.72
C GLY A 100 7.05 13.23 -14.77
N GLY A 101 8.20 12.73 -15.25
CA GLY A 101 9.37 12.40 -14.43
C GLY A 101 9.16 11.23 -13.45
N ARG A 102 10.25 10.75 -12.83
CA ARG A 102 10.22 9.65 -11.84
C ARG A 102 10.73 10.13 -10.49
N TYR A 103 9.82 10.43 -9.57
CA TYR A 103 10.16 10.90 -8.22
C TYR A 103 9.87 9.83 -7.17
N ARG A 104 10.90 9.04 -6.82
CA ARG A 104 10.84 7.89 -5.90
C ARG A 104 11.98 7.94 -4.88
N PRO A 105 12.09 9.04 -4.10
CA PRO A 105 13.26 9.28 -3.27
C PRO A 105 13.46 8.24 -2.18
N LEU A 106 12.38 7.67 -1.61
CA LEU A 106 12.51 6.74 -0.50
C LEU A 106 13.18 5.42 -0.91
N ALA A 107 12.78 4.84 -2.03
CA ALA A 107 13.39 3.61 -2.53
C ALA A 107 14.89 3.81 -2.86
N LEU A 108 15.24 4.90 -3.55
CA LEU A 108 16.63 5.24 -3.83
C LEU A 108 17.44 5.46 -2.55
N THR A 109 16.87 6.15 -1.56
CA THR A 109 17.52 6.37 -0.27
C THR A 109 17.90 5.04 0.40
N THR A 110 17.04 4.01 0.32
CA THR A 110 17.39 2.69 0.88
C THR A 110 18.59 2.06 0.15
N HIS A 111 18.67 2.19 -1.17
CA HIS A 111 19.81 1.72 -1.95
C HIS A 111 21.09 2.52 -1.66
N ALA A 112 20.99 3.84 -1.48
CA ALA A 112 22.12 4.68 -1.10
C ALA A 112 22.67 4.31 0.29
N ILE A 113 21.80 4.01 1.25
CA ILE A 113 22.19 3.51 2.59
C ILE A 113 22.90 2.15 2.46
N GLU A 114 22.37 1.22 1.70
CA GLU A 114 23.03 -0.08 1.44
C GLU A 114 24.41 0.13 0.79
N TRP A 115 24.49 1.01 -0.21
CA TRP A 115 25.74 1.30 -0.88
C TRP A 115 26.80 1.90 0.05
N GLN A 116 26.38 2.75 1.01
CA GLN A 116 27.29 3.34 2.00
C GLN A 116 28.04 2.27 2.80
N PHE A 117 27.32 1.24 3.26
CA PHE A 117 27.90 0.24 4.16
C PHE A 117 28.46 -0.99 3.44
N PHE A 118 27.82 -1.41 2.35
CA PHE A 118 28.07 -2.71 1.73
C PHE A 118 28.52 -2.62 0.27
N LYS A 119 28.51 -1.40 -0.32
CA LYS A 119 28.89 -1.18 -1.72
C LYS A 119 28.09 -2.09 -2.67
N LYS A 120 28.76 -2.72 -3.63
CA LYS A 120 28.17 -3.58 -4.65
C LYS A 120 27.90 -4.99 -4.10
N THR A 121 26.81 -5.15 -3.35
CA THR A 121 26.42 -6.44 -2.74
C THR A 121 24.97 -6.79 -3.09
N PRO A 122 24.73 -7.40 -4.29
CA PRO A 122 23.36 -7.69 -4.78
C PRO A 122 22.58 -8.61 -3.84
N GLY A 123 23.25 -9.61 -3.26
CA GLY A 123 22.60 -10.57 -2.34
C GLY A 123 21.93 -9.90 -1.13
N LEU A 124 22.52 -8.83 -0.57
CA LEU A 124 21.90 -8.07 0.50
C LEU A 124 20.63 -7.35 0.02
N SER A 125 20.71 -6.73 -1.15
CA SER A 125 19.56 -6.02 -1.73
C SER A 125 18.40 -6.97 -2.03
N HIS A 126 18.69 -8.16 -2.58
CA HIS A 126 17.69 -9.21 -2.76
C HIS A 126 17.12 -9.70 -1.43
N PHE A 127 17.96 -9.96 -0.42
CA PHE A 127 17.51 -10.35 0.90
C PHE A 127 16.51 -9.34 1.50
N ILE A 128 16.82 -8.04 1.39
CA ILE A 128 15.90 -6.98 1.86
C ILE A 128 14.57 -7.02 1.10
N ASN A 129 14.60 -7.17 -0.24
CA ASN A 129 13.37 -7.27 -1.03
C ASN A 129 12.52 -8.47 -0.62
N VAL A 130 13.13 -9.63 -0.40
CA VAL A 130 12.44 -10.86 0.02
C VAL A 130 11.83 -10.70 1.43
N VAL A 131 12.55 -10.07 2.36
CA VAL A 131 12.02 -9.74 3.69
C VAL A 131 10.82 -8.79 3.59
N LEU A 132 10.93 -7.71 2.83
CA LEU A 132 9.84 -6.74 2.62
C LEU A 132 8.63 -7.41 1.96
N TYR A 133 8.85 -8.33 1.01
CA TYR A 133 7.78 -9.09 0.38
C TYR A 133 7.05 -10.01 1.37
N GLY A 134 7.78 -10.71 2.23
CA GLY A 134 7.20 -11.48 3.32
C GLY A 134 6.34 -10.63 4.26
N LEU A 135 6.78 -9.39 4.56
CA LEU A 135 6.03 -8.42 5.35
C LEU A 135 4.75 -7.94 4.65
N ILE A 136 4.73 -7.81 3.32
CA ILE A 136 3.48 -7.55 2.57
C ILE A 136 2.43 -8.61 2.92
N GLY A 137 2.79 -9.89 2.88
CA GLY A 137 1.87 -10.97 3.26
C GLY A 137 1.32 -10.81 4.68
N VAL A 138 2.18 -10.46 5.64
CA VAL A 138 1.79 -10.22 7.05
C VAL A 138 0.76 -9.09 7.16
N PHE A 139 1.02 -7.94 6.52
CA PHE A 139 0.13 -6.79 6.62
C PHE A 139 -1.13 -6.95 5.79
N LEU A 140 -1.06 -7.61 4.63
CA LEU A 140 -2.23 -7.98 3.84
C LEU A 140 -3.16 -8.91 4.66
N LEU A 141 -2.60 -9.95 5.32
CA LEU A 141 -3.37 -10.79 6.23
C LEU A 141 -4.02 -9.98 7.35
N SER A 142 -3.30 -9.02 7.93
CA SER A 142 -3.83 -8.15 8.99
C SER A 142 -5.01 -7.29 8.50
N VAL A 143 -4.91 -6.73 7.29
CA VAL A 143 -5.97 -5.92 6.67
C VAL A 143 -7.20 -6.78 6.37
N LEU A 144 -7.02 -7.91 5.66
CA LEU A 144 -8.12 -8.79 5.30
C LEU A 144 -8.87 -9.34 6.52
N ARG A 145 -8.14 -9.69 7.58
CA ARG A 145 -8.75 -10.13 8.84
C ARG A 145 -9.61 -9.04 9.49
N ARG A 146 -9.21 -7.78 9.38
CA ARG A 146 -10.00 -6.66 9.90
C ARG A 146 -11.22 -6.39 9.04
N ILE A 147 -11.14 -6.56 7.73
CA ILE A 147 -12.25 -6.34 6.79
C ILE A 147 -13.32 -7.42 7.00
N PHE A 148 -12.95 -8.69 6.89
CA PHE A 148 -13.90 -9.81 6.89
C PHE A 148 -14.32 -10.27 8.29
N GLY A 149 -13.63 -9.83 9.34
CA GLY A 149 -13.84 -10.31 10.70
C GLY A 149 -13.30 -11.73 10.89
N TRP A 150 -12.62 -11.95 11.99
CA TRP A 150 -12.03 -13.25 12.26
C TRP A 150 -12.88 -14.02 13.27
N LYS A 151 -13.66 -15.00 12.82
CA LYS A 151 -14.41 -15.92 13.69
C LYS A 151 -14.03 -17.38 13.48
N ASP A 152 -13.12 -17.69 12.56
CA ASP A 152 -12.80 -19.07 12.20
C ASP A 152 -11.99 -19.77 13.29
N LYS A 153 -12.53 -20.84 13.87
CA LYS A 153 -11.80 -21.72 14.77
C LYS A 153 -10.61 -22.38 14.07
N LYS A 154 -10.72 -22.62 12.76
CA LYS A 154 -9.69 -23.20 11.90
C LYS A 154 -9.11 -22.13 10.97
N TRP A 155 -8.18 -21.32 11.50
CA TRP A 155 -7.58 -20.18 10.78
C TRP A 155 -6.88 -20.58 9.46
N TRP A 156 -6.40 -21.83 9.32
CA TRP A 156 -5.71 -22.32 8.10
C TRP A 156 -6.65 -22.54 6.92
N TRP A 157 -7.96 -22.65 7.14
CA TRP A 157 -9.00 -22.69 6.10
C TRP A 157 -9.73 -21.35 5.98
N GLY A 158 -9.32 -20.35 6.74
CA GLY A 158 -9.95 -19.03 6.68
C GLY A 158 -9.68 -18.33 5.35
N LEU A 159 -10.72 -17.68 4.77
CA LEU A 159 -10.63 -16.98 3.49
C LEU A 159 -9.43 -16.02 3.43
N SER A 160 -9.22 -15.22 4.47
CA SER A 160 -8.11 -14.25 4.51
C SER A 160 -6.73 -14.92 4.41
N PHE A 161 -6.53 -16.06 5.07
CA PHE A 161 -5.25 -16.76 5.04
C PHE A 161 -4.97 -17.37 3.67
N LEU A 162 -5.96 -18.09 3.10
CA LEU A 162 -5.84 -18.68 1.77
C LEU A 162 -5.65 -17.63 0.67
N THR A 163 -6.38 -16.53 0.73
CA THR A 163 -6.23 -15.41 -0.21
C THR A 163 -4.79 -14.87 -0.20
N VAL A 164 -4.19 -14.70 0.99
CA VAL A 164 -2.80 -14.21 1.09
C VAL A 164 -1.81 -15.24 0.54
N LEU A 165 -1.99 -16.52 0.78
CA LEU A 165 -1.11 -17.54 0.19
C LEU A 165 -1.18 -17.54 -1.34
N ILE A 166 -2.39 -17.48 -1.92
CA ILE A 166 -2.60 -17.40 -3.37
C ILE A 166 -1.97 -16.12 -3.92
N TYR A 167 -2.16 -14.98 -3.23
CA TYR A 167 -1.55 -13.71 -3.61
C TYR A 167 -0.02 -13.84 -3.66
N LEU A 168 0.61 -14.31 -2.57
CA LEU A 168 2.08 -14.43 -2.50
C LEU A 168 2.65 -15.40 -3.53
N ALA A 169 1.93 -16.47 -3.86
CA ALA A 169 2.34 -17.48 -4.84
C ALA A 169 2.06 -17.07 -6.29
N HIS A 170 1.40 -15.92 -6.53
CA HIS A 170 1.02 -15.55 -7.88
C HIS A 170 2.24 -15.22 -8.75
N PRO A 171 2.38 -15.79 -9.94
CA PRO A 171 3.60 -15.66 -10.77
C PRO A 171 3.91 -14.22 -11.21
N LEU A 172 2.93 -13.31 -11.28
CA LEU A 172 3.13 -11.89 -11.57
C LEU A 172 4.05 -11.18 -10.55
N HIS A 173 4.20 -11.72 -9.34
CA HIS A 173 5.07 -11.12 -8.32
C HIS A 173 6.54 -11.50 -8.48
N THR A 174 6.87 -12.43 -9.39
CA THR A 174 8.23 -12.89 -9.61
C THR A 174 9.13 -11.75 -10.08
N GLU A 175 8.70 -10.96 -11.06
CA GLU A 175 9.46 -9.82 -11.55
C GLU A 175 9.71 -8.80 -10.43
N VAL A 176 8.65 -8.42 -9.70
CA VAL A 176 8.74 -7.41 -8.64
C VAL A 176 9.68 -7.84 -7.52
N THR A 177 9.69 -9.12 -7.15
CA THR A 177 10.47 -9.61 -6.00
C THR A 177 11.91 -9.94 -6.40
N ALA A 178 12.11 -10.50 -7.61
CA ALA A 178 13.42 -10.91 -8.11
C ALA A 178 14.24 -9.75 -8.71
N ASN A 179 13.64 -8.60 -9.00
CA ASN A 179 14.33 -7.43 -9.50
C ASN A 179 14.60 -6.46 -8.33
N ILE A 180 15.87 -6.15 -8.06
CA ILE A 180 16.27 -5.29 -6.92
C ILE A 180 15.63 -3.90 -7.04
N LYS A 181 15.65 -3.32 -8.24
CA LYS A 181 15.05 -2.01 -8.53
C LYS A 181 13.58 -1.94 -8.13
N SER A 182 12.84 -3.03 -8.24
CA SER A 182 11.40 -3.07 -7.94
C SER A 182 11.07 -2.96 -6.44
N ARG A 183 12.07 -2.68 -5.59
CA ARG A 183 11.86 -2.31 -4.19
C ARG A 183 10.88 -1.15 -4.03
N ASP A 184 10.84 -0.23 -4.97
CA ASP A 184 9.88 0.88 -5.01
C ASP A 184 8.41 0.38 -4.98
N GLU A 185 8.11 -0.68 -5.76
CA GLU A 185 6.80 -1.35 -5.76
C GLU A 185 6.50 -2.02 -4.42
N ILE A 186 7.47 -2.79 -3.91
CA ILE A 186 7.33 -3.54 -2.66
C ILE A 186 7.08 -2.59 -1.49
N MET A 187 7.89 -1.55 -1.36
CA MET A 187 7.75 -0.54 -0.30
C MET A 187 6.44 0.25 -0.43
N SER A 188 6.07 0.62 -1.66
CA SER A 188 4.84 1.33 -1.96
C SER A 188 3.63 0.55 -1.45
N LEU A 189 3.50 -0.72 -1.81
CA LEU A 189 2.40 -1.57 -1.35
C LEU A 189 2.47 -1.83 0.17
N LEU A 190 3.66 -2.09 0.72
CA LEU A 190 3.83 -2.33 2.15
C LEU A 190 3.33 -1.15 2.99
N PHE A 191 3.77 0.07 2.64
CA PHE A 191 3.35 1.27 3.35
C PHE A 191 1.87 1.62 3.11
N ALA A 192 1.33 1.36 1.91
CA ALA A 192 -0.10 1.51 1.65
C ALA A 192 -0.95 0.55 2.50
N LEU A 193 -0.52 -0.71 2.67
CA LEU A 193 -1.17 -1.67 3.57
C LEU A 193 -1.09 -1.26 5.05
N LEU A 194 0.04 -0.69 5.47
CA LEU A 194 0.19 -0.12 6.82
C LEU A 194 -0.75 1.07 7.03
N ALA A 195 -0.86 1.98 6.05
CA ALA A 195 -1.80 3.09 6.07
C ALA A 195 -3.25 2.58 6.16
N PHE A 196 -3.62 1.63 5.31
CA PHE A 196 -4.95 1.02 5.32
C PHE A 196 -5.26 0.34 6.66
N ARG A 197 -4.31 -0.43 7.18
CA ARG A 197 -4.45 -1.06 8.50
C ARG A 197 -4.68 -0.01 9.61
N SER A 198 -3.95 1.10 9.59
CA SER A 198 -4.13 2.19 10.57
C SER A 198 -5.49 2.87 10.42
N VAL A 199 -6.00 3.07 9.19
CA VAL A 199 -7.38 3.54 8.94
C VAL A 199 -8.39 2.59 9.61
N LEU A 200 -8.26 1.27 9.41
CA LEU A 200 -9.18 0.29 10.00
C LEU A 200 -9.10 0.30 11.53
N ILE A 201 -7.90 0.40 12.10
CA ILE A 201 -7.72 0.47 13.57
C ILE A 201 -8.32 1.77 14.11
N TYR A 202 -8.15 2.91 13.43
CA TYR A 202 -8.79 4.16 13.81
C TYR A 202 -10.31 4.03 13.87
N LEU A 203 -10.93 3.42 12.86
CA LEU A 203 -12.38 3.21 12.83
C LEU A 203 -12.88 2.31 13.96
N GLU A 204 -12.06 1.36 14.42
CA GLU A 204 -12.36 0.46 15.54
C GLU A 204 -12.13 1.12 16.91
N SER A 205 -11.04 1.87 17.09
CA SER A 205 -10.56 2.38 18.39
C SER A 205 -10.74 3.87 18.61
N LYS A 206 -11.00 4.63 17.55
CA LYS A 206 -11.04 6.12 17.53
C LYS A 206 -9.73 6.78 18.00
N SER A 207 -8.60 6.07 17.87
CA SER A 207 -7.28 6.54 18.31
C SER A 207 -6.71 7.58 17.34
N ASN A 208 -6.50 8.81 17.80
CA ASN A 208 -5.85 9.86 17.01
C ASN A 208 -4.43 9.49 16.57
N LYS A 209 -3.74 8.64 17.34
CA LYS A 209 -2.44 8.10 16.95
C LYS A 209 -2.53 7.31 15.65
N GLU A 210 -3.50 6.42 15.53
CA GLU A 210 -3.69 5.61 14.32
C GLU A 210 -4.12 6.48 13.14
N LEU A 211 -4.91 7.53 13.39
CA LEU A 211 -5.28 8.51 12.37
C LEU A 211 -4.04 9.22 11.80
N LEU A 212 -3.12 9.69 12.66
CA LEU A 212 -1.88 10.32 12.23
C LEU A 212 -0.95 9.31 11.53
N LEU A 213 -0.82 8.10 12.08
CA LEU A 213 0.00 7.04 11.49
C LEU A 213 -0.49 6.64 10.09
N SER A 214 -1.80 6.67 9.81
CA SER A 214 -2.33 6.37 8.48
C SER A 214 -1.78 7.33 7.42
N GLY A 215 -1.74 8.63 7.72
CA GLY A 215 -1.14 9.63 6.83
C GLY A 215 0.38 9.48 6.69
N ALA A 216 1.08 9.23 7.82
CA ALA A 216 2.53 9.04 7.82
C ALA A 216 2.96 7.80 6.98
N TRP A 217 2.27 6.69 7.10
CA TRP A 217 2.52 5.53 6.24
C TRP A 217 2.18 5.81 4.78
N PHE A 218 1.12 6.57 4.54
CA PHE A 218 0.69 6.85 3.19
C PHE A 218 1.67 7.76 2.43
N ILE A 219 2.24 8.78 3.07
CA ILE A 219 3.26 9.61 2.43
C ILE A 219 4.55 8.82 2.14
N LEU A 220 4.95 7.88 3.01
CA LEU A 220 6.06 6.98 2.74
C LEU A 220 5.77 6.05 1.55
N SER A 221 4.51 5.62 1.39
CA SER A 221 4.07 4.86 0.23
C SER A 221 4.21 5.67 -1.07
N LEU A 222 3.78 6.94 -1.08
CA LEU A 222 3.89 7.84 -2.22
C LEU A 222 5.35 8.18 -2.57
N PHE A 223 6.23 8.38 -1.57
CA PHE A 223 7.67 8.59 -1.80
C PHE A 223 8.39 7.33 -2.27
N SER A 224 7.79 6.14 -2.07
CA SER A 224 8.29 4.90 -2.66
C SER A 224 7.89 4.80 -4.12
N LYS A 225 6.60 5.01 -4.43
CA LYS A 225 6.07 5.03 -5.79
C LYS A 225 4.73 5.77 -5.87
N GLU A 226 4.57 6.59 -6.89
CA GLU A 226 3.39 7.42 -7.15
C GLU A 226 2.10 6.61 -7.34
N SER A 227 2.18 5.38 -7.81
CA SER A 227 1.02 4.49 -8.02
C SER A 227 0.20 4.23 -6.77
N SER A 228 0.79 4.42 -5.57
CA SER A 228 0.07 4.29 -4.28
C SER A 228 -1.13 5.22 -4.16
N VAL A 229 -1.19 6.30 -4.95
CA VAL A 229 -2.34 7.22 -4.96
C VAL A 229 -3.67 6.49 -5.21
N THR A 230 -3.63 5.33 -5.89
CA THR A 230 -4.81 4.48 -6.12
C THR A 230 -5.49 4.02 -4.82
N PHE A 231 -4.77 3.97 -3.70
CA PHE A 231 -5.34 3.62 -2.40
C PHE A 231 -6.31 4.69 -1.85
N LEU A 232 -6.27 5.93 -2.36
CA LEU A 232 -7.33 6.92 -2.11
C LEU A 232 -8.69 6.48 -2.68
N GLY A 233 -8.71 5.60 -3.66
CA GLY A 233 -9.93 4.95 -4.18
C GLY A 233 -10.20 3.61 -3.51
N VAL A 234 -9.17 2.77 -3.33
CA VAL A 234 -9.31 1.41 -2.79
C VAL A 234 -9.86 1.41 -1.36
N ILE A 235 -9.32 2.29 -0.48
CA ILE A 235 -9.73 2.32 0.92
C ILE A 235 -11.20 2.75 1.08
N PRO A 236 -11.66 3.90 0.56
CA PRO A 236 -13.06 4.29 0.70
C PRO A 236 -14.02 3.32 0.02
N LEU A 237 -13.65 2.77 -1.14
CA LEU A 237 -14.46 1.74 -1.80
C LEU A 237 -14.62 0.51 -0.89
N THR A 238 -13.55 0.07 -0.23
CA THR A 238 -13.63 -1.02 0.75
C THR A 238 -14.54 -0.66 1.93
N LEU A 239 -14.47 0.58 2.42
CA LEU A 239 -15.32 1.03 3.54
C LEU A 239 -16.81 1.14 3.16
N ILE A 240 -17.12 1.36 1.89
CA ILE A 240 -18.51 1.33 1.38
C ILE A 240 -19.06 -0.09 1.42
N PHE A 241 -18.30 -1.08 0.93
CA PHE A 241 -18.74 -2.48 0.89
C PHE A 241 -18.67 -3.18 2.26
N PHE A 242 -17.73 -2.78 3.10
CA PHE A 242 -17.48 -3.34 4.43
C PHE A 242 -17.45 -2.23 5.48
N PRO A 243 -18.60 -1.62 5.81
CA PRO A 243 -18.65 -0.45 6.68
C PRO A 243 -18.16 -0.78 8.09
N LYS A 244 -17.23 0.05 8.60
CA LYS A 244 -16.66 -0.03 9.96
C LYS A 244 -17.09 1.15 10.83
N GLY A 245 -17.90 2.06 10.29
CA GLY A 245 -18.37 3.26 10.95
C GLY A 245 -19.38 4.00 10.07
N ASN A 246 -19.76 5.20 10.49
CA ASN A 246 -20.60 6.07 9.68
C ASN A 246 -19.78 6.84 8.62
N LEU A 247 -20.46 7.50 7.69
CA LEU A 247 -19.84 8.25 6.59
C LEU A 247 -18.88 9.34 7.11
N LYS A 248 -19.26 10.07 8.15
CA LYS A 248 -18.40 11.11 8.75
C LYS A 248 -17.10 10.54 9.27
N GLU A 249 -17.14 9.40 9.95
CA GLU A 249 -15.95 8.71 10.46
C GLU A 249 -15.06 8.21 9.32
N SER A 250 -15.64 7.69 8.25
CA SER A 250 -14.91 7.25 7.06
C SER A 250 -14.22 8.43 6.37
N LEU A 251 -14.90 9.56 6.21
CA LEU A 251 -14.31 10.80 5.67
C LEU A 251 -13.19 11.33 6.57
N THR A 252 -13.39 11.32 7.90
CA THR A 252 -12.33 11.73 8.85
C THR A 252 -11.11 10.82 8.73
N ALA A 253 -11.30 9.51 8.58
CA ALA A 253 -10.21 8.55 8.43
C ALA A 253 -9.42 8.74 7.13
N MET A 254 -10.06 9.25 6.08
CA MET A 254 -9.42 9.54 4.79
C MET A 254 -8.70 10.90 4.75
N ALA A 255 -9.04 11.82 5.65
CA ALA A 255 -8.49 13.18 5.63
C ALA A 255 -6.94 13.23 5.68
N PRO A 256 -6.23 12.49 6.56
CA PRO A 256 -4.77 12.49 6.57
C PRO A 256 -4.17 11.99 5.26
N LEU A 257 -4.75 10.97 4.63
CA LEU A 257 -4.27 10.43 3.36
C LEU A 257 -4.36 11.50 2.27
N ALA A 258 -5.49 12.21 2.20
CA ALA A 258 -5.69 13.30 1.24
C ALA A 258 -4.70 14.45 1.48
N VAL A 259 -4.54 14.89 2.74
CA VAL A 259 -3.60 15.96 3.11
C VAL A 259 -2.17 15.59 2.73
N PHE A 260 -1.69 14.41 3.09
CA PHE A 260 -0.33 13.98 2.77
C PHE A 260 -0.13 13.72 1.27
N THR A 261 -1.18 13.40 0.52
CA THR A 261 -1.12 13.36 -0.95
C THR A 261 -0.88 14.76 -1.52
N LEU A 262 -1.58 15.78 -1.01
CA LEU A 262 -1.37 17.17 -1.44
C LEU A 262 0.05 17.65 -1.09
N VAL A 263 0.57 17.29 0.07
CA VAL A 263 1.97 17.56 0.45
C VAL A 263 2.94 16.90 -0.53
N TYR A 264 2.75 15.60 -0.83
CA TYR A 264 3.58 14.89 -1.81
C TYR A 264 3.53 15.56 -3.20
N LEU A 265 2.32 15.92 -3.68
CA LEU A 265 2.15 16.59 -4.97
C LEU A 265 2.84 17.97 -4.98
N GLY A 266 2.74 18.73 -3.89
CA GLY A 266 3.44 20.02 -3.74
C GLY A 266 4.97 19.87 -3.82
N ILE A 267 5.54 18.90 -3.09
CA ILE A 267 6.98 18.60 -3.15
C ILE A 267 7.39 18.16 -4.55
N ARG A 268 6.61 17.27 -5.16
CA ARG A 268 6.86 16.79 -6.52
C ARG A 268 6.86 17.93 -7.53
N LEU A 269 5.87 18.84 -7.47
CA LEU A 269 5.80 20.01 -8.33
C LEU A 269 7.01 20.93 -8.16
N MET A 270 7.49 21.14 -6.93
CA MET A 270 8.71 21.93 -6.68
C MET A 270 9.95 21.29 -7.30
N VAL A 271 10.12 19.95 -7.16
CA VAL A 271 11.25 19.23 -7.75
C VAL A 271 11.27 19.30 -9.28
N PHE A 272 10.08 19.35 -9.89
CA PHE A 272 9.95 19.39 -11.36
C PHE A 272 9.72 20.79 -11.93
N ALA A 273 9.50 21.84 -11.12
CA ALA A 273 9.26 23.20 -11.58
C ALA A 273 10.39 23.77 -12.45
N ASP A 274 11.64 23.45 -12.13
CA ASP A 274 12.83 23.88 -12.88
C ASP A 274 13.17 22.97 -14.08
N GLN A 275 12.35 21.99 -14.36
CA GLN A 275 12.50 21.16 -15.55
C GLN A 275 11.93 21.93 -16.74
N GLY A 276 12.68 22.96 -17.18
CA GLY A 276 12.38 23.67 -18.42
C GLY A 276 12.12 22.68 -19.54
N ALA A 277 11.02 22.89 -20.23
CA ALA A 277 10.52 22.04 -21.32
C ALA A 277 11.45 22.04 -22.56
N SER A 278 12.70 21.67 -22.40
CA SER A 278 13.48 21.17 -23.53
C SER A 278 13.02 19.73 -23.75
N LEU A 279 11.87 19.58 -24.37
CA LEU A 279 11.43 18.32 -24.94
C LEU A 279 12.53 17.90 -25.92
N ASP A 280 13.30 16.89 -25.53
CA ASP A 280 14.15 16.19 -26.48
C ASP A 280 13.19 15.55 -27.48
N VAL A 281 13.14 16.05 -28.71
CA VAL A 281 12.21 15.61 -29.76
C VAL A 281 12.26 14.10 -29.94
N ALA A 282 13.45 13.50 -29.72
CA ALA A 282 13.62 12.04 -29.75
C ALA A 282 12.89 11.34 -28.60
N ALA A 283 12.87 11.92 -27.39
CA ALA A 283 12.15 11.35 -26.25
C ALA A 283 10.62 11.53 -26.40
N GLU A 284 10.19 12.64 -26.99
CA GLU A 284 8.77 12.86 -27.31
C GLU A 284 8.27 11.87 -28.37
N LEU A 285 9.06 11.58 -29.40
CA LEU A 285 8.77 10.56 -30.41
C LEU A 285 8.70 9.15 -29.81
N MET A 286 9.56 8.80 -28.86
CA MET A 286 9.53 7.51 -28.19
C MET A 286 8.33 7.33 -27.25
N ASN A 287 7.92 8.40 -26.56
CA ASN A 287 6.78 8.36 -25.64
C ASN A 287 5.43 8.58 -26.31
N LYS A 288 5.41 9.28 -27.43
CA LYS A 288 4.21 9.59 -28.20
C LYS A 288 4.49 9.42 -29.72
N PRO A 289 4.68 8.18 -30.18
CA PRO A 289 5.05 7.92 -31.59
C PRO A 289 4.02 8.48 -32.61
N TYR A 290 2.81 8.79 -32.16
CA TYR A 290 1.73 9.33 -32.98
C TYR A 290 1.59 10.86 -32.96
N LEU A 291 2.47 11.60 -32.27
CA LEU A 291 2.38 13.08 -32.23
C LEU A 291 2.52 13.72 -33.61
N GLN A 292 3.30 13.12 -34.50
CA GLN A 292 3.48 13.57 -35.88
C GLN A 292 2.49 12.92 -36.87
N ALA A 293 1.71 11.93 -36.39
CA ALA A 293 0.75 11.26 -37.24
C ALA A 293 -0.47 12.14 -37.50
N SER A 294 -0.99 12.14 -38.71
CA SER A 294 -2.26 12.76 -39.06
C SER A 294 -3.42 12.13 -38.29
N ASP A 295 -4.54 12.82 -38.15
CA ASP A 295 -5.71 12.30 -37.44
C ASP A 295 -6.23 10.98 -38.05
N SER A 296 -6.05 10.79 -39.37
CA SER A 296 -6.38 9.54 -40.06
C SER A 296 -5.45 8.38 -39.64
N GLU A 297 -4.14 8.64 -39.48
CA GLU A 297 -3.17 7.63 -39.01
C GLU A 297 -3.36 7.29 -37.54
N ARG A 298 -3.73 8.29 -36.70
CA ARG A 298 -4.10 8.06 -35.29
C ARG A 298 -5.33 7.17 -35.17
N MET A 299 -6.35 7.41 -35.98
CA MET A 299 -7.54 6.56 -36.06
C MET A 299 -7.20 5.15 -36.55
N ALA A 300 -6.40 5.05 -37.64
CA ALA A 300 -5.97 3.77 -38.19
C ALA A 300 -5.17 2.92 -37.14
N SER A 301 -4.33 3.56 -36.30
CA SER A 301 -3.55 2.86 -35.29
C SER A 301 -4.43 2.22 -34.20
N ILE A 302 -5.59 2.83 -33.88
CA ILE A 302 -6.56 2.24 -32.93
C ILE A 302 -7.14 0.93 -33.49
N PHE A 303 -7.42 0.90 -34.80
CA PHE A 303 -7.93 -0.29 -35.46
C PHE A 303 -6.85 -1.36 -35.67
N LEU A 304 -5.62 -1.00 -36.02
CA LEU A 304 -4.49 -1.90 -36.16
C LEU A 304 -4.11 -2.55 -34.82
N THR A 305 -4.17 -1.81 -33.71
CA THR A 305 -3.95 -2.36 -32.36
C THR A 305 -5.02 -3.41 -32.01
N LYS A 306 -6.26 -3.19 -32.48
CA LYS A 306 -7.36 -4.15 -32.27
C LYS A 306 -7.18 -5.42 -33.10
N GLU A 307 -6.72 -5.31 -34.35
CA GLU A 307 -6.40 -6.46 -35.21
C GLU A 307 -5.17 -7.24 -34.69
N SER A 308 -4.12 -6.54 -34.26
CA SER A 308 -2.95 -7.18 -33.65
C SER A 308 -3.31 -7.93 -32.38
N PHE A 309 -4.25 -7.41 -31.56
CA PHE A 309 -4.77 -8.09 -30.37
C PHE A 309 -5.59 -9.34 -30.72
N MET A 310 -6.34 -9.30 -31.82
CA MET A 310 -7.11 -10.45 -32.32
C MET A 310 -6.21 -11.54 -32.90
N ILE A 311 -5.07 -11.21 -33.51
CA ILE A 311 -4.05 -12.17 -33.99
C ILE A 311 -3.36 -12.88 -32.83
N PHE A 312 -3.26 -12.24 -31.65
CA PHE A 312 -2.66 -12.83 -30.45
C PHE A 312 -3.62 -13.80 -29.70
N LEU A 313 -4.92 -13.77 -30.02
CA LEU A 313 -5.95 -14.63 -29.40
C LEU A 313 -6.32 -15.86 -30.23
N ASN A 314 -5.80 -16.01 -31.46
CA ASN A 314 -5.88 -17.19 -32.29
C ASN A 314 -4.55 -17.94 -32.31
#